data_8ec151b64dd66a957ce98271c77a9461
#
_entry.id   8ec151b64dd66a957ce98271c77a9461
#
_cell.length_a   1.000
_cell.length_b   1.000
_cell.length_c   1.000
_cell.angle_alpha   90.00
_cell.angle_beta   90.00
_cell.angle_gamma   90.00
#
_symmetry.space_group_name_H-M   'P 1'
#
loop_
_entity.id
_entity.type
_entity.pdbx_description
1 polymer ?
#
loop_
_entity_poly.entity_id
_entity_poly.type
_entity_poly.pdbx_seq_one_letter_code
_entity_poly.pdbx_strand_id
1 'polypeptide(L)'
;LEAARQAMDSAGSRQTVAQGKLTLSVPKAVGRFVIHPLMMAFFHRYPQVDVCLRLEDRPLDFIDDGIDLALRITDTPSPGLHGKPLMPIRHVICATEAYLQQHGTPYTPQDLRAHSCISLGETPADARWKFRREGKTETVPTYGRYAANHTAVRLDAVRQHLGIGSLPLFTAREALANGDIVQVLPEWEFISSYSGDLWLLWAGDKHMPARMRAMIDYLSETVPALNAGSTEPAK
;
A
#
# COMPACT_ATOMS: atom_id res chain seq x y z
N LEU A 1 -42.22 -21.73 23.48
CA LEU A 1 -42.08 -20.76 22.40
C LEU A 1 -41.27 -19.51 22.83
N GLU A 2 -41.46 -19.05 24.08
CA GLU A 2 -40.75 -17.89 24.64
C GLU A 2 -39.25 -18.16 24.88
N ALA A 3 -38.90 -19.34 25.38
CA ALA A 3 -37.51 -19.76 25.60
C ALA A 3 -36.71 -19.93 24.29
N ALA A 4 -37.36 -20.33 23.18
CA ALA A 4 -36.73 -20.40 21.88
C ALA A 4 -36.51 -18.98 21.27
N ARG A 5 -37.41 -18.05 21.53
CA ARG A 5 -37.26 -16.63 21.15
C ARG A 5 -36.16 -15.97 21.95
N GLN A 6 -36.11 -16.17 23.28
CA GLN A 6 -35.02 -15.67 24.14
C GLN A 6 -33.66 -16.26 23.76
N ALA A 7 -33.60 -17.54 23.35
CA ALA A 7 -32.36 -18.12 22.83
C ALA A 7 -31.94 -17.55 21.49
N MET A 8 -32.89 -17.23 20.59
CA MET A 8 -32.60 -16.53 19.30
C MET A 8 -32.24 -15.07 19.50
N ASP A 9 -32.89 -14.36 20.42
CA ASP A 9 -32.56 -12.97 20.75
C ASP A 9 -31.21 -12.86 21.47
N SER A 10 -30.85 -13.81 22.33
CA SER A 10 -29.52 -13.88 22.95
C SER A 10 -28.43 -14.35 21.98
N ALA A 11 -28.74 -15.15 20.95
CA ALA A 11 -27.80 -15.45 19.86
C ALA A 11 -27.61 -14.24 18.93
N GLY A 12 -28.69 -13.48 18.66
CA GLY A 12 -28.62 -12.23 17.90
C GLY A 12 -27.86 -11.12 18.63
N SER A 13 -27.98 -10.99 19.94
CA SER A 13 -27.24 -9.99 20.74
C SER A 13 -25.77 -10.37 20.97
N ARG A 14 -25.40 -11.66 20.91
CA ARG A 14 -24.00 -12.11 20.96
C ARG A 14 -23.18 -11.79 19.71
N GLN A 15 -23.80 -11.47 18.59
CA GLN A 15 -23.11 -11.05 17.36
C GLN A 15 -22.73 -9.57 17.33
N THR A 16 -23.09 -8.77 18.32
CA THR A 16 -22.81 -7.33 18.36
C THR A 16 -21.41 -6.99 18.85
N VAL A 17 -20.78 -7.84 19.64
CA VAL A 17 -19.43 -7.61 20.16
C VAL A 17 -18.39 -8.21 19.22
N ALA A 18 -17.48 -7.36 18.76
CA ALA A 18 -16.34 -7.81 17.94
C ALA A 18 -15.35 -8.56 18.83
N GLN A 19 -15.20 -9.88 18.62
CA GLN A 19 -14.30 -10.75 19.39
C GLN A 19 -13.78 -11.92 18.57
N GLY A 20 -12.65 -12.49 18.99
CA GLY A 20 -12.02 -13.69 18.43
C GLY A 20 -10.97 -13.37 17.37
N LYS A 21 -10.40 -14.44 16.78
CA LYS A 21 -9.27 -14.35 15.86
C LYS A 21 -9.70 -13.94 14.46
N LEU A 22 -8.98 -12.99 13.87
CA LEU A 22 -9.10 -12.50 12.50
C LEU A 22 -7.76 -12.66 11.78
N THR A 23 -7.77 -13.30 10.61
CA THR A 23 -6.58 -13.39 9.74
C THR A 23 -6.69 -12.35 8.61
N LEU A 24 -5.75 -11.40 8.59
CA LEU A 24 -5.65 -10.35 7.58
C LEU A 24 -4.39 -10.54 6.74
N SER A 25 -4.54 -10.77 5.43
CA SER A 25 -3.41 -10.85 4.50
C SER A 25 -3.23 -9.55 3.75
N VAL A 26 -1.99 -9.06 3.70
CA VAL A 26 -1.64 -7.77 3.08
C VAL A 26 -0.32 -7.86 2.32
N PRO A 27 -0.11 -7.06 1.25
CA PRO A 27 1.20 -6.92 0.64
C PRO A 27 2.23 -6.44 1.66
N LYS A 28 3.46 -6.95 1.61
CA LYS A 28 4.50 -6.69 2.62
C LYS A 28 4.71 -5.20 2.91
N ALA A 29 4.82 -4.39 1.87
CA ALA A 29 5.02 -2.95 2.01
C ALA A 29 3.80 -2.25 2.62
N VAL A 30 2.59 -2.58 2.15
CA VAL A 30 1.34 -2.04 2.71
C VAL A 30 1.19 -2.45 4.18
N GLY A 31 1.49 -3.70 4.50
CA GLY A 31 1.44 -4.19 5.87
C GLY A 31 2.35 -3.39 6.81
N ARG A 32 3.60 -3.15 6.40
CA ARG A 32 4.58 -2.41 7.21
C ARG A 32 4.24 -0.92 7.33
N PHE A 33 3.96 -0.25 6.21
CA PHE A 33 3.91 1.22 6.16
C PHE A 33 2.51 1.80 6.32
N VAL A 34 1.46 0.99 6.10
CA VAL A 34 0.06 1.46 6.18
C VAL A 34 -0.69 0.77 7.30
N ILE A 35 -0.71 -0.57 7.34
CA ILE A 35 -1.58 -1.29 8.25
C ILE A 35 -1.02 -1.40 9.67
N HIS A 36 0.26 -1.79 9.81
CA HIS A 36 0.87 -1.96 11.13
C HIS A 36 0.79 -0.70 12.02
N PRO A 37 1.02 0.52 11.52
CA PRO A 37 0.85 1.74 12.33
C PRO A 37 -0.57 1.95 12.85
N LEU A 38 -1.58 1.42 12.17
CA LEU A 38 -2.99 1.54 12.56
C LEU A 38 -3.43 0.49 13.59
N MET A 39 -2.66 -0.61 13.75
CA MET A 39 -3.08 -1.74 14.59
C MET A 39 -3.17 -1.38 16.07
N MET A 40 -2.33 -0.50 16.59
CA MET A 40 -2.38 -0.15 18.02
C MET A 40 -3.70 0.53 18.37
N ALA A 41 -4.16 1.49 17.55
CA ALA A 41 -5.45 2.13 17.75
C ALA A 41 -6.63 1.16 17.55
N PHE A 42 -6.50 0.21 16.61
CA PHE A 42 -7.49 -0.84 16.43
C PHE A 42 -7.64 -1.71 17.68
N PHE A 43 -6.54 -2.19 18.27
CA PHE A 43 -6.58 -3.02 19.48
C PHE A 43 -7.14 -2.28 20.70
N HIS A 44 -6.89 -0.96 20.80
CA HIS A 44 -7.53 -0.15 21.84
C HIS A 44 -9.05 -0.05 21.65
N ARG A 45 -9.51 0.07 20.40
CA ARG A 45 -10.94 0.16 20.09
C ARG A 45 -11.66 -1.19 20.18
N TYR A 46 -10.97 -2.30 19.87
CA TYR A 46 -11.52 -3.66 19.83
C TYR A 46 -10.64 -4.65 20.62
N PRO A 47 -10.62 -4.56 21.96
CA PRO A 47 -9.66 -5.31 22.80
C PRO A 47 -9.87 -6.82 22.84
N GLN A 48 -11.00 -7.31 22.29
CA GLN A 48 -11.31 -8.76 22.25
C GLN A 48 -11.05 -9.37 20.86
N VAL A 49 -10.50 -8.60 19.92
CA VAL A 49 -10.14 -9.10 18.58
C VAL A 49 -8.64 -9.38 18.50
N ASP A 50 -8.31 -10.64 18.22
CA ASP A 50 -6.94 -11.06 17.95
C ASP A 50 -6.68 -11.01 16.44
N VAL A 51 -5.63 -10.32 16.00
CA VAL A 51 -5.29 -10.19 14.58
C VAL A 51 -4.04 -10.98 14.25
N CYS A 52 -4.17 -11.91 13.29
CA CYS A 52 -3.05 -12.53 12.60
C CYS A 52 -2.76 -11.77 11.30
N LEU A 53 -1.73 -10.94 11.30
CA LEU A 53 -1.32 -10.19 10.12
C LEU A 53 -0.33 -11.01 9.29
N ARG A 54 -0.72 -11.40 8.06
CA ARG A 54 0.13 -12.12 7.10
C ARG A 54 0.65 -11.16 6.04
N LEU A 55 1.96 -11.07 5.90
CA LEU A 55 2.63 -10.18 4.93
C LEU A 55 3.05 -10.99 3.70
N GLU A 56 2.26 -10.93 2.63
CA GLU A 56 2.43 -11.78 1.44
C GLU A 56 2.10 -11.03 0.16
N ASP A 57 2.96 -11.18 -0.86
CA ASP A 57 2.75 -10.59 -2.19
C ASP A 57 2.21 -11.62 -3.21
N ARG A 58 2.14 -12.91 -2.84
CA ARG A 58 1.60 -13.97 -3.69
C ARG A 58 0.08 -13.88 -3.84
N PRO A 59 -0.49 -14.40 -4.94
CA PRO A 59 -1.92 -14.66 -5.01
C PRO A 59 -2.39 -15.56 -3.86
N LEU A 60 -3.62 -15.35 -3.40
CA LEU A 60 -4.19 -16.06 -2.26
C LEU A 60 -5.44 -16.82 -2.66
N ASP A 61 -5.64 -17.95 -1.99
CA ASP A 61 -6.93 -18.59 -1.84
C ASP A 61 -7.50 -18.29 -0.45
N PHE A 62 -8.69 -17.68 -0.39
CA PHE A 62 -9.30 -17.29 0.89
C PHE A 62 -9.65 -18.50 1.77
N ILE A 63 -10.05 -19.62 1.14
CA ILE A 63 -10.48 -20.82 1.82
C ILE A 63 -9.26 -21.64 2.25
N ASP A 64 -8.40 -21.97 1.31
CA ASP A 64 -7.25 -22.85 1.55
C ASP A 64 -6.22 -22.20 2.47
N ASP A 65 -6.02 -20.90 2.36
CA ASP A 65 -5.09 -20.14 3.21
C ASP A 65 -5.71 -19.71 4.57
N GLY A 66 -7.00 -19.91 4.79
CA GLY A 66 -7.70 -19.54 6.03
C GLY A 66 -7.68 -18.03 6.31
N ILE A 67 -7.97 -17.24 5.29
CA ILE A 67 -7.92 -15.77 5.34
C ILE A 67 -9.33 -15.21 5.45
N ASP A 68 -9.57 -14.37 6.46
CA ASP A 68 -10.85 -13.67 6.63
C ASP A 68 -10.94 -12.44 5.73
N LEU A 69 -9.87 -11.63 5.70
CA LEU A 69 -9.77 -10.38 4.93
C LEU A 69 -8.44 -10.32 4.21
N ALA A 70 -8.43 -9.71 3.03
CA ALA A 70 -7.18 -9.44 2.31
C ALA A 70 -7.13 -8.00 1.79
N LEU A 71 -5.95 -7.40 1.80
CA LEU A 71 -5.67 -6.21 1.02
C LEU A 71 -4.87 -6.60 -0.22
N ARG A 72 -5.24 -6.03 -1.36
CA ARG A 72 -4.52 -6.23 -2.63
C ARG A 72 -4.53 -4.96 -3.44
N ILE A 73 -3.44 -4.76 -4.19
CA ILE A 73 -3.32 -3.66 -5.13
C ILE A 73 -3.74 -4.20 -6.49
N THR A 74 -4.81 -3.66 -7.04
CA THR A 74 -5.38 -4.09 -8.32
C THR A 74 -6.28 -3.01 -8.91
N ASP A 75 -6.43 -3.01 -10.23
CA ASP A 75 -7.43 -2.17 -10.90
C ASP A 75 -8.83 -2.79 -10.83
N THR A 76 -8.89 -4.12 -10.69
CA THR A 76 -10.17 -4.86 -10.67
C THR A 76 -10.08 -6.04 -9.70
N PRO A 77 -10.95 -6.11 -8.69
CA PRO A 77 -11.03 -7.27 -7.79
C PRO A 77 -11.35 -8.56 -8.55
N SER A 78 -10.85 -9.69 -8.02
CA SER A 78 -11.17 -11.00 -8.56
C SER A 78 -12.67 -11.29 -8.49
N PRO A 79 -13.26 -11.90 -9.53
CA PRO A 79 -14.68 -12.30 -9.50
C PRO A 79 -15.02 -13.18 -8.30
N GLY A 80 -16.19 -12.99 -7.70
CA GLY A 80 -16.66 -13.77 -6.55
C GLY A 80 -16.22 -13.24 -5.18
N LEU A 81 -15.38 -12.21 -5.13
CA LEU A 81 -15.03 -11.51 -3.90
C LEU A 81 -15.85 -10.22 -3.75
N HIS A 82 -16.19 -9.91 -2.52
CA HIS A 82 -16.63 -8.58 -2.16
C HIS A 82 -15.42 -7.70 -1.92
N GLY A 83 -15.52 -6.42 -2.26
CA GLY A 83 -14.38 -5.53 -2.10
C GLY A 83 -14.77 -4.07 -1.95
N LYS A 84 -13.88 -3.32 -1.31
CA LYS A 84 -13.96 -1.88 -1.13
C LYS A 84 -12.62 -1.24 -1.46
N PRO A 85 -12.54 -0.26 -2.37
CA PRO A 85 -11.32 0.49 -2.61
C PRO A 85 -11.05 1.37 -1.39
N LEU A 86 -9.80 1.41 -0.93
CA LEU A 86 -9.38 2.20 0.21
C LEU A 86 -8.57 3.43 -0.19
N MET A 87 -7.60 3.28 -1.09
CA MET A 87 -6.79 4.39 -1.56
C MET A 87 -6.09 4.05 -2.89
N PRO A 88 -5.86 5.05 -3.77
CA PRO A 88 -5.01 4.88 -4.95
C PRO A 88 -3.54 4.73 -4.55
N ILE A 89 -2.81 3.88 -5.25
CA ILE A 89 -1.37 3.70 -5.07
C ILE A 89 -0.64 4.65 -6.02
N ARG A 90 -0.07 5.70 -5.45
CA ARG A 90 0.77 6.65 -6.15
C ARG A 90 2.23 6.33 -5.94
N HIS A 91 3.07 6.61 -6.95
CA HIS A 91 4.51 6.47 -6.87
C HIS A 91 5.18 7.83 -7.03
N VAL A 92 6.35 7.95 -6.42
CA VAL A 92 7.23 9.11 -6.53
C VAL A 92 8.63 8.67 -6.93
N ILE A 93 9.34 9.55 -7.60
CA ILE A 93 10.76 9.38 -7.90
C ILE A 93 11.52 10.23 -6.91
N CYS A 94 12.46 9.63 -6.19
CA CYS A 94 13.14 10.26 -5.07
C CYS A 94 14.65 10.04 -5.12
N ALA A 95 15.39 11.01 -4.58
CA ALA A 95 16.81 10.92 -4.31
C ALA A 95 17.15 11.67 -3.02
N THR A 96 18.36 11.57 -2.54
CA THR A 96 18.87 12.48 -1.50
C THR A 96 19.43 13.75 -2.13
N GLU A 97 19.38 14.87 -1.41
CA GLU A 97 20.04 16.10 -1.86
C GLU A 97 21.54 15.89 -2.10
N ALA A 98 22.22 15.13 -1.25
CA ALA A 98 23.64 14.82 -1.42
C ALA A 98 23.93 14.11 -2.75
N TYR A 99 23.09 13.15 -3.15
CA TYR A 99 23.22 12.52 -4.47
C TYR A 99 23.03 13.53 -5.61
N LEU A 100 22.00 14.38 -5.53
CA LEU A 100 21.70 15.38 -6.56
C LEU A 100 22.78 16.46 -6.66
N GLN A 101 23.37 16.88 -5.53
CA GLN A 101 24.51 17.83 -5.52
C GLN A 101 25.72 17.27 -6.25
N GLN A 102 25.97 15.97 -6.13
CA GLN A 102 27.11 15.32 -6.78
C GLN A 102 26.88 14.99 -8.25
N HIS A 103 25.65 14.61 -8.63
CA HIS A 103 25.34 14.05 -9.96
C HIS A 103 24.44 14.96 -10.82
N GLY A 104 23.99 16.08 -10.28
CA GLY A 104 23.03 16.99 -10.92
C GLY A 104 21.58 16.58 -10.62
N THR A 105 20.67 17.53 -10.83
CA THR A 105 19.22 17.32 -10.69
C THR A 105 18.60 17.07 -12.05
N PRO A 106 17.92 15.95 -12.30
CA PRO A 106 17.20 15.73 -13.56
C PRO A 106 15.96 16.63 -13.61
N TYR A 107 15.75 17.30 -14.73
CA TYR A 107 14.60 18.16 -15.00
C TYR A 107 13.59 17.53 -15.97
N THR A 108 14.04 16.53 -16.73
CA THR A 108 13.22 15.75 -17.65
C THR A 108 13.41 14.25 -17.43
N PRO A 109 12.46 13.40 -17.82
CA PRO A 109 12.64 11.95 -17.75
C PRO A 109 13.88 11.47 -18.51
N GLN A 110 14.26 12.13 -19.60
CA GLN A 110 15.41 11.75 -20.42
C GLN A 110 16.75 11.93 -19.67
N ASP A 111 16.82 12.87 -18.71
CA ASP A 111 18.03 13.12 -17.92
C ASP A 111 18.37 11.92 -17.01
N LEU A 112 17.36 11.08 -16.68
CA LEU A 112 17.57 9.87 -15.86
C LEU A 112 18.54 8.86 -16.50
N ARG A 113 18.81 8.98 -17.81
CA ARG A 113 19.82 8.14 -18.48
C ARG A 113 21.24 8.37 -17.96
N ALA A 114 21.50 9.55 -17.41
CA ALA A 114 22.79 9.91 -16.82
C ALA A 114 22.88 9.57 -15.33
N HIS A 115 21.81 9.06 -14.73
CA HIS A 115 21.74 8.77 -13.31
C HIS A 115 21.74 7.27 -13.01
N SER A 116 22.23 6.91 -11.81
CA SER A 116 21.99 5.58 -11.23
C SER A 116 20.55 5.48 -10.76
N CYS A 117 19.77 4.56 -11.33
CA CYS A 117 18.37 4.35 -10.98
C CYS A 117 18.18 3.03 -10.24
N ILE A 118 17.47 3.06 -9.11
CA ILE A 118 17.17 1.89 -8.29
C ILE A 118 15.77 1.39 -8.69
N SER A 119 15.71 0.26 -9.38
CA SER A 119 14.48 -0.29 -9.96
C SER A 119 13.86 -1.40 -9.12
N LEU A 120 12.64 -1.80 -9.49
CA LEU A 120 11.92 -2.93 -8.89
C LEU A 120 12.63 -4.27 -9.17
N GLY A 121 13.04 -4.50 -10.42
CA GLY A 121 13.87 -5.65 -10.81
C GLY A 121 13.15 -6.99 -10.83
N GLU A 122 11.83 -7.03 -10.95
CA GLU A 122 11.05 -8.27 -11.11
C GLU A 122 11.00 -8.71 -12.57
N THR A 123 10.94 -7.73 -13.47
CA THR A 123 10.88 -7.96 -14.92
C THR A 123 11.85 -7.04 -15.66
N PRO A 124 12.24 -7.39 -16.90
CA PRO A 124 13.03 -6.48 -17.74
C PRO A 124 12.33 -5.14 -18.03
N ALA A 125 10.99 -5.10 -17.94
CA ALA A 125 10.22 -3.89 -18.13
C ALA A 125 10.44 -2.84 -17.02
N ASP A 126 10.85 -3.28 -15.83
CA ASP A 126 11.09 -2.39 -14.68
C ASP A 126 12.31 -1.47 -14.85
N ALA A 127 13.16 -1.76 -15.84
CA ALA A 127 14.25 -0.89 -16.27
C ALA A 127 13.80 0.17 -17.30
N ARG A 128 12.51 0.23 -17.63
CA ARG A 128 11.94 1.17 -18.58
C ARG A 128 10.89 2.02 -17.85
N TRP A 129 11.34 3.13 -17.30
CA TRP A 129 10.48 4.01 -16.51
C TRP A 129 9.58 4.83 -17.41
N LYS A 130 8.30 4.87 -17.06
CA LYS A 130 7.25 5.52 -17.82
C LYS A 130 6.71 6.71 -17.05
N PHE A 131 6.64 7.86 -17.70
CA PHE A 131 6.17 9.11 -17.13
C PHE A 131 5.04 9.68 -17.96
N ARG A 132 4.15 10.42 -17.32
CA ARG A 132 3.07 11.16 -17.97
C ARG A 132 3.04 12.60 -17.48
N ARG A 133 2.89 13.54 -18.42
CA ARG A 133 2.66 14.96 -18.14
C ARG A 133 1.75 15.53 -19.23
N GLU A 134 0.68 16.25 -18.86
CA GLU A 134 -0.24 16.90 -19.79
C GLU A 134 -0.76 15.98 -20.91
N GLY A 135 -1.08 14.73 -20.54
CA GLY A 135 -1.59 13.74 -21.49
C GLY A 135 -0.53 13.08 -22.38
N LYS A 136 0.70 13.57 -22.39
CA LYS A 136 1.82 12.96 -23.11
C LYS A 136 2.53 11.94 -22.23
N THR A 137 2.90 10.80 -22.83
CA THR A 137 3.63 9.75 -22.14
C THR A 137 5.03 9.62 -22.71
N GLU A 138 6.03 9.56 -21.84
CA GLU A 138 7.43 9.31 -22.16
C GLU A 138 7.90 8.03 -21.48
N THR A 139 8.70 7.24 -22.20
CA THR A 139 9.34 6.04 -21.66
C THR A 139 10.85 6.16 -21.79
N VAL A 140 11.55 6.00 -20.69
CA VAL A 140 13.00 6.17 -20.61
C VAL A 140 13.63 4.86 -20.13
N PRO A 141 14.62 4.30 -20.83
CA PRO A 141 15.44 3.26 -20.28
C PRO A 141 16.29 3.80 -19.13
N THR A 142 16.23 3.16 -17.99
CA THR A 142 17.00 3.51 -16.80
C THR A 142 18.03 2.44 -16.50
N TYR A 143 19.15 2.85 -15.94
CA TYR A 143 20.26 1.98 -15.60
C TYR A 143 20.66 2.22 -14.14
N GLY A 144 21.05 1.16 -13.46
CA GLY A 144 21.55 1.25 -12.11
C GLY A 144 22.16 -0.09 -11.69
N ARG A 145 23.05 -0.02 -10.72
CA ARG A 145 23.75 -1.21 -10.21
C ARG A 145 22.95 -1.99 -9.17
N TYR A 146 21.73 -1.51 -8.84
CA TYR A 146 20.92 -2.12 -7.80
C TYR A 146 19.44 -2.15 -8.17
N ALA A 147 18.83 -3.30 -7.99
CA ALA A 147 17.40 -3.52 -8.12
C ALA A 147 16.91 -4.37 -6.94
N ALA A 148 15.73 -4.05 -6.41
CA ALA A 148 15.15 -4.80 -5.32
C ALA A 148 13.62 -4.75 -5.38
N ASN A 149 12.97 -5.91 -5.30
CA ASN A 149 11.51 -6.03 -5.31
C ASN A 149 10.86 -5.71 -3.96
N HIS A 150 11.64 -5.24 -2.98
CA HIS A 150 11.13 -4.80 -1.69
C HIS A 150 11.32 -3.28 -1.51
N THR A 151 10.21 -2.55 -1.36
CA THR A 151 10.24 -1.08 -1.37
C THR A 151 11.02 -0.45 -0.21
N ALA A 152 11.03 -1.06 0.99
CA ALA A 152 11.87 -0.57 2.10
C ALA A 152 13.36 -0.68 1.77
N VAL A 153 13.77 -1.75 1.11
CA VAL A 153 15.16 -1.93 0.67
C VAL A 153 15.56 -0.88 -0.37
N ARG A 154 14.66 -0.54 -1.30
CA ARG A 154 14.90 0.56 -2.24
C ARG A 154 14.98 1.91 -1.55
N LEU A 155 14.11 2.17 -0.56
CA LEU A 155 14.17 3.40 0.24
C LEU A 155 15.50 3.52 0.99
N ASP A 156 15.95 2.44 1.60
CA ASP A 156 17.25 2.42 2.30
C ASP A 156 18.41 2.70 1.33
N ALA A 157 18.37 2.12 0.13
CA ALA A 157 19.38 2.38 -0.91
C ALA A 157 19.38 3.85 -1.37
N VAL A 158 18.19 4.47 -1.51
CA VAL A 158 18.10 5.91 -1.81
C VAL A 158 18.71 6.74 -0.68
N ARG A 159 18.37 6.44 0.59
CA ARG A 159 18.92 7.13 1.77
C ARG A 159 20.45 7.04 1.87
N GLN A 160 21.02 5.94 1.34
CA GLN A 160 22.48 5.74 1.28
C GLN A 160 23.11 6.37 0.01
N HIS A 161 22.42 7.30 -0.65
CA HIS A 161 22.92 8.06 -1.80
C HIS A 161 23.26 7.19 -3.02
N LEU A 162 22.71 5.96 -3.14
CA LEU A 162 23.06 5.04 -4.21
C LEU A 162 22.52 5.49 -5.58
N GLY A 163 21.46 6.29 -5.58
CA GLY A 163 20.84 6.76 -6.82
C GLY A 163 19.41 7.28 -6.62
N ILE A 164 18.72 7.40 -7.73
CA ILE A 164 17.32 7.81 -7.81
C ILE A 164 16.44 6.56 -7.75
N GLY A 165 15.49 6.50 -6.81
CA GLY A 165 14.58 5.37 -6.64
C GLY A 165 13.14 5.69 -7.00
N SER A 166 12.41 4.70 -7.56
CA SER A 166 10.96 4.75 -7.67
C SER A 166 10.34 4.07 -6.44
N LEU A 167 9.46 4.78 -5.72
CA LEU A 167 8.87 4.32 -4.46
C LEU A 167 7.38 4.59 -4.43
N PRO A 168 6.55 3.69 -3.87
CA PRO A 168 5.20 4.06 -3.50
C PRO A 168 5.22 5.25 -2.52
N LEU A 169 4.33 6.21 -2.71
CA LEU A 169 4.29 7.41 -1.87
C LEU A 169 4.13 7.09 -0.38
N PHE A 170 3.32 6.07 -0.05
CA PHE A 170 3.14 5.66 1.35
C PHE A 170 4.43 5.14 2.00
N THR A 171 5.38 4.61 1.22
CA THR A 171 6.71 4.20 1.70
C THR A 171 7.64 5.40 1.86
N ALA A 172 7.58 6.35 0.94
CA ALA A 172 8.47 7.52 0.89
C ALA A 172 8.04 8.65 1.85
N ARG A 173 6.77 8.67 2.28
CA ARG A 173 6.14 9.79 2.98
C ARG A 173 6.93 10.32 4.18
N GLU A 174 7.33 9.44 5.09
CA GLU A 174 8.06 9.83 6.29
C GLU A 174 9.43 10.41 5.93
N ALA A 175 10.15 9.78 5.02
CA ALA A 175 11.47 10.24 4.58
C ALA A 175 11.40 11.58 3.82
N LEU A 176 10.35 11.81 3.04
CA LEU A 176 10.08 13.10 2.40
C LEU A 176 9.76 14.19 3.44
N ALA A 177 8.91 13.87 4.42
CA ALA A 177 8.53 14.82 5.47
C ALA A 177 9.71 15.23 6.35
N ASN A 178 10.62 14.30 6.62
CA ASN A 178 11.83 14.54 7.41
C ASN A 178 12.97 15.21 6.61
N GLY A 179 12.84 15.31 5.28
CA GLY A 179 13.91 15.81 4.42
C GLY A 179 15.06 14.81 4.18
N ASP A 180 14.90 13.54 4.56
CA ASP A 180 15.89 12.49 4.28
C ASP A 180 16.09 12.28 2.78
N ILE A 181 15.01 12.44 2.02
CA ILE A 181 14.96 12.35 0.56
C ILE A 181 14.09 13.48 0.01
N VAL A 182 14.30 13.83 -1.25
CA VAL A 182 13.49 14.82 -1.97
C VAL A 182 12.87 14.20 -3.21
N GLN A 183 11.71 14.71 -3.60
CA GLN A 183 11.07 14.27 -4.82
C GLN A 183 11.80 14.84 -6.05
N VAL A 184 12.02 13.98 -7.04
CA VAL A 184 12.60 14.31 -8.33
C VAL A 184 11.51 14.26 -9.38
N LEU A 185 11.55 15.16 -10.38
CA LEU A 185 10.54 15.25 -11.43
C LEU A 185 9.10 15.41 -10.89
N PRO A 186 8.81 16.35 -9.99
CA PRO A 186 7.50 16.45 -9.32
C PRO A 186 6.34 16.74 -10.27
N GLU A 187 6.62 17.34 -11.44
CA GLU A 187 5.62 17.65 -12.46
C GLU A 187 5.26 16.46 -13.37
N TRP A 188 5.97 15.33 -13.20
CA TRP A 188 5.78 14.12 -13.97
C TRP A 188 5.14 13.04 -13.11
N GLU A 189 4.01 12.50 -13.58
CA GLU A 189 3.42 11.32 -12.97
C GLU A 189 4.21 10.09 -13.40
N PHE A 190 4.76 9.36 -12.43
CA PHE A 190 5.42 8.08 -12.69
C PHE A 190 4.38 6.97 -12.79
N ILE A 191 4.40 6.23 -13.90
CA ILE A 191 3.50 5.11 -14.16
C ILE A 191 4.24 3.81 -13.84
N SER A 192 3.93 3.22 -12.69
CA SER A 192 4.49 1.95 -12.22
C SER A 192 3.67 0.76 -12.71
N SER A 193 4.32 -0.39 -12.89
CA SER A 193 3.64 -1.68 -13.02
C SER A 193 2.89 -2.08 -11.72
N TYR A 194 3.31 -1.55 -10.59
CA TYR A 194 2.69 -1.73 -9.27
C TYR A 194 1.78 -0.54 -8.99
N SER A 195 0.68 -0.45 -9.70
CA SER A 195 -0.31 0.65 -9.63
C SER A 195 -1.72 0.11 -9.50
N GLY A 196 -2.69 1.00 -9.34
CA GLY A 196 -4.08 0.70 -9.11
C GLY A 196 -4.55 1.16 -7.74
N ASP A 197 -5.68 0.65 -7.28
CA ASP A 197 -6.21 0.93 -5.95
C ASP A 197 -5.84 -0.17 -4.95
N LEU A 198 -5.61 0.22 -3.70
CA LEU A 198 -5.57 -0.72 -2.59
C LEU A 198 -7.00 -1.12 -2.24
N TRP A 199 -7.35 -2.36 -2.53
CA TRP A 199 -8.65 -2.94 -2.22
C TRP A 199 -8.62 -3.75 -0.95
N LEU A 200 -9.64 -3.59 -0.11
CA LEU A 200 -9.96 -4.51 0.97
C LEU A 200 -10.98 -5.53 0.42
N LEU A 201 -10.62 -6.81 0.49
CA LEU A 201 -11.35 -7.92 -0.13
C LEU A 201 -11.77 -8.97 0.91
N TRP A 202 -12.93 -9.60 0.69
CA TRP A 202 -13.40 -10.74 1.50
C TRP A 202 -14.31 -11.65 0.67
N ALA A 203 -14.41 -12.91 1.08
CA ALA A 203 -15.38 -13.85 0.51
C ALA A 203 -16.80 -13.48 0.96
N GLY A 204 -17.76 -13.63 0.04
CA GLY A 204 -19.16 -13.39 0.36
C GLY A 204 -19.68 -14.43 1.35
N ASP A 205 -20.18 -13.98 2.50
CA ASP A 205 -20.91 -14.83 3.43
C ASP A 205 -22.24 -14.17 3.80
N LYS A 206 -23.28 -14.99 3.98
CA LYS A 206 -24.60 -14.53 4.45
C LYS A 206 -24.54 -13.92 5.86
N HIS A 207 -23.56 -14.32 6.66
CA HIS A 207 -23.40 -13.89 8.05
C HIS A 207 -21.95 -13.46 8.33
N MET A 208 -21.63 -12.20 8.01
CA MET A 208 -20.31 -11.63 8.30
C MET A 208 -20.09 -11.52 9.82
N PRO A 209 -19.05 -12.15 10.40
CA PRO A 209 -18.70 -12.03 11.80
C PRO A 209 -18.45 -10.58 12.24
N ALA A 210 -18.84 -10.25 13.48
CA ALA A 210 -18.68 -8.88 14.00
C ALA A 210 -17.22 -8.39 13.98
N ARG A 211 -16.23 -9.27 14.20
CA ARG A 211 -14.80 -8.96 14.12
C ARG A 211 -14.36 -8.53 12.70
N MET A 212 -14.91 -9.18 11.66
CA MET A 212 -14.62 -8.81 10.27
C MET A 212 -15.23 -7.46 9.94
N ARG A 213 -16.48 -7.23 10.33
CA ARG A 213 -17.16 -5.94 10.13
C ARG A 213 -16.40 -4.81 10.82
N ALA A 214 -15.97 -5.02 12.08
CA ALA A 214 -15.17 -4.04 12.82
C ALA A 214 -13.88 -3.66 12.10
N MET A 215 -13.14 -4.64 11.54
CA MET A 215 -11.93 -4.38 10.79
C MET A 215 -12.22 -3.69 9.45
N ILE A 216 -13.26 -4.11 8.72
CA ILE A 216 -13.68 -3.48 7.46
C ILE A 216 -14.02 -2.01 7.69
N ASP A 217 -14.84 -1.71 8.70
CA ASP A 217 -15.27 -0.35 9.02
C ASP A 217 -14.07 0.50 9.45
N TYR A 218 -13.21 -0.02 10.32
CA TYR A 218 -12.01 0.65 10.80
C TYR A 218 -11.04 1.00 9.66
N LEU A 219 -10.69 0.03 8.81
CA LEU A 219 -9.79 0.28 7.67
C LEU A 219 -10.43 1.21 6.63
N SER A 220 -11.74 1.12 6.43
CA SER A 220 -12.48 2.00 5.52
C SER A 220 -12.54 3.45 5.99
N GLU A 221 -12.46 3.69 7.28
CA GLU A 221 -12.39 5.01 7.89
C GLU A 221 -10.96 5.56 7.89
N THR A 222 -9.99 4.75 8.32
CA THR A 222 -8.64 5.22 8.64
C THR A 222 -7.70 5.28 7.45
N VAL A 223 -7.74 4.29 6.54
CA VAL A 223 -6.79 4.22 5.41
C VAL A 223 -6.98 5.38 4.41
N PRO A 224 -8.22 5.75 3.98
CA PRO A 224 -8.41 6.92 3.12
C PRO A 224 -7.95 8.23 3.75
N ALA A 225 -8.11 8.38 5.07
CA ALA A 225 -7.69 9.58 5.80
C ALA A 225 -6.18 9.81 5.75
N LEU A 226 -5.37 8.74 5.70
CA LEU A 226 -3.92 8.85 5.50
C LEU A 226 -3.55 9.51 4.17
N ASN A 227 -4.40 9.40 3.17
CA ASN A 227 -4.15 9.94 1.83
C ASN A 227 -4.63 11.40 1.69
N ALA A 228 -5.65 11.79 2.45
CA ALA A 228 -6.23 13.14 2.42
C ALA A 228 -5.26 14.22 2.94
N GLY A 229 -4.38 13.87 3.90
CA GLY A 229 -3.34 14.76 4.42
C GLY A 229 -2.16 15.04 3.48
N SER A 230 -2.15 14.46 2.27
CA SER A 230 -1.03 14.54 1.32
C SER A 230 -1.33 15.38 0.08
N THR A 231 -2.42 16.17 0.05
CA THR A 231 -2.92 16.84 -1.16
C THR A 231 -2.53 18.32 -1.27
N GLU A 232 -1.65 18.85 -0.44
CA GLU A 232 -1.11 20.19 -0.68
C GLU A 232 0.35 20.09 -1.18
N PRO A 233 0.61 20.40 -2.46
CA PRO A 233 1.94 20.86 -2.85
C PRO A 233 2.15 22.21 -2.16
N ALA A 234 3.24 22.35 -1.42
CA ALA A 234 3.68 23.65 -0.94
C ALA A 234 3.69 24.63 -2.12
N LYS A 235 2.97 25.77 -1.95
CA LYS A 235 2.98 26.91 -2.85
C LYS A 235 4.35 27.56 -2.83
#